data_77349f9e85902a0f77d34bac51ff1871
#
_entry.id   77349f9e85902a0f77d34bac51ff1871
#
_cell.length_a   1.000
_cell.length_b   1.000
_cell.length_c   1.000
_cell.angle_alpha   90.00
_cell.angle_beta   90.00
_cell.angle_gamma   90.00
#
_symmetry.space_group_name_H-M   'P 1'
#
loop_
_entity.id
_entity.type
_entity.pdbx_description
1 polymer ?
#
loop_
_entity_poly.entity_id
_entity_poly.type
_entity_poly.pdbx_seq_one_letter_code
_entity_poly.pdbx_strand_id
1 'polypeptide(L)'
;MYPNASMTRLKAARRLAKRALRQRERAFLAEGPQAVSEALASGARVTGLFVTGPASARHAALVRAAADAGVDVQVVSGEVMSELAQTITPQGLLAVCDYVDVPLGHVAKAGTRLVALLANVRDPGNAGTVLRTADAAGADGVVFTDASVVLYNGKCVRASVGSLFHLPVVAGTRLPEAVSALKEAGLRIVAADGRAGVTLDDPEIRAALAAPTAWLFGNEA
;
A
#
# COMPACT_ATOMS: atom_id res chain seq x y z
N MET A 1 23.04 21.14 -3.12
CA MET A 1 22.46 21.28 -1.76
C MET A 1 20.97 21.52 -1.94
N TYR A 2 20.11 20.74 -1.28
CA TYR A 2 18.66 20.89 -1.39
C TYR A 2 18.16 21.99 -0.45
N PRO A 3 17.06 22.71 -0.79
CA PRO A 3 16.53 23.78 0.04
C PRO A 3 15.89 23.24 1.33
N ASN A 4 15.83 24.11 2.34
CA ASN A 4 15.06 23.82 3.53
C ASN A 4 13.56 23.82 3.22
N ALA A 5 12.80 22.94 3.90
CA ALA A 5 11.37 22.82 3.69
C ALA A 5 10.61 24.10 4.05
N SER A 6 9.75 24.55 3.14
CA SER A 6 8.87 25.68 3.41
C SER A 6 7.75 25.32 4.40
N MET A 7 7.31 26.29 5.19
CA MET A 7 6.20 26.10 6.14
C MET A 7 4.88 25.65 5.48
N THR A 8 4.64 26.09 4.25
CA THR A 8 3.45 25.69 3.47
C THR A 8 3.50 24.20 3.15
N ARG A 9 4.64 23.68 2.68
CA ARG A 9 4.85 22.26 2.36
C ARG A 9 4.76 21.39 3.62
N LEU A 10 5.37 21.81 4.72
CA LEU A 10 5.29 21.11 6.01
C LEU A 10 3.84 21.00 6.52
N LYS A 11 3.08 22.10 6.46
CA LYS A 11 1.66 22.10 6.84
C LYS A 11 0.85 21.17 5.96
N ALA A 12 1.09 21.15 4.64
CA ALA A 12 0.40 20.25 3.73
C ALA A 12 0.70 18.78 4.07
N ALA A 13 1.96 18.40 4.25
CA ALA A 13 2.35 17.04 4.61
C ALA A 13 1.77 16.60 5.96
N ARG A 14 1.84 17.43 7.01
CA ARG A 14 1.24 17.13 8.34
C ARG A 14 -0.26 16.82 8.26
N ARG A 15 -0.99 17.48 7.36
CA ARG A 15 -2.43 17.25 7.17
C ARG A 15 -2.74 15.84 6.68
N LEU A 16 -1.81 15.19 5.95
CA LEU A 16 -1.97 13.83 5.43
C LEU A 16 -1.94 12.74 6.54
N ALA A 17 -1.59 13.09 7.78
CA ALA A 17 -1.79 12.21 8.92
C ALA A 17 -3.29 11.90 9.14
N LYS A 18 -4.21 12.82 8.76
CA LYS A 18 -5.65 12.66 8.92
C LYS A 18 -6.30 11.99 7.71
N ARG A 19 -7.10 10.92 7.95
CA ARG A 19 -7.79 10.15 6.90
C ARG A 19 -8.58 11.03 5.93
N ALA A 20 -9.43 11.92 6.44
CA ALA A 20 -10.29 12.77 5.62
C ALA A 20 -9.47 13.68 4.66
N LEU A 21 -8.29 14.12 5.10
CA LEU A 21 -7.44 14.98 4.29
C LEU A 21 -6.67 14.17 3.24
N ARG A 22 -6.23 12.95 3.54
CA ARG A 22 -5.68 12.04 2.52
C ARG A 22 -6.70 11.75 1.41
N GLN A 23 -7.95 11.47 1.79
CA GLN A 23 -9.02 11.21 0.81
C GLN A 23 -9.32 12.43 -0.07
N ARG A 24 -9.37 13.63 0.53
CA ARG A 24 -9.62 14.87 -0.22
C ARG A 24 -8.46 15.22 -1.17
N GLU A 25 -7.24 15.13 -0.70
CA GLU A 25 -6.04 15.48 -1.47
C GLU A 25 -5.61 14.34 -2.41
N ARG A 26 -6.20 13.15 -2.28
CA ARG A 26 -5.78 11.93 -2.99
C ARG A 26 -4.28 11.68 -2.87
N ALA A 27 -3.71 11.93 -1.68
CA ALA A 27 -2.28 11.81 -1.39
C ALA A 27 -2.03 11.15 -0.03
N PHE A 28 -0.87 10.53 0.13
CA PHE A 28 -0.46 9.87 1.37
C PHE A 28 1.05 10.01 1.62
N LEU A 29 1.48 9.57 2.81
CA LEU A 29 2.87 9.59 3.21
C LEU A 29 3.47 8.19 3.11
N ALA A 30 4.57 8.05 2.36
CA ALA A 30 5.40 6.87 2.31
C ALA A 30 6.69 7.11 3.11
N GLU A 31 6.87 6.37 4.20
CA GLU A 31 7.93 6.58 5.17
C GLU A 31 9.03 5.52 5.05
N GLY A 32 10.26 5.97 5.05
CA GLY A 32 11.46 5.14 5.02
C GLY A 32 12.05 4.93 3.63
N PRO A 33 13.35 4.56 3.55
CA PRO A 33 14.06 4.48 2.27
C PRO A 33 13.49 3.42 1.32
N GLN A 34 13.00 2.28 1.85
CA GLN A 34 12.42 1.23 1.01
C GLN A 34 11.14 1.72 0.32
N ALA A 35 10.17 2.27 1.07
CA ALA A 35 8.93 2.75 0.49
C ALA A 35 9.16 3.89 -0.53
N VAL A 36 10.12 4.78 -0.24
CA VAL A 36 10.51 5.86 -1.18
C VAL A 36 11.16 5.28 -2.45
N SER A 37 12.03 4.28 -2.30
CA SER A 37 12.68 3.61 -3.45
C SER A 37 11.64 2.96 -4.37
N GLU A 38 10.70 2.18 -3.77
CA GLU A 38 9.67 1.49 -4.56
C GLU A 38 8.70 2.47 -5.21
N ALA A 39 8.33 3.55 -4.53
CA ALA A 39 7.50 4.60 -5.12
C ALA A 39 8.14 5.21 -6.37
N LEU A 40 9.43 5.50 -6.32
CA LEU A 40 10.17 6.07 -7.47
C LEU A 40 10.34 5.03 -8.59
N ALA A 41 10.66 3.78 -8.25
CA ALA A 41 10.89 2.72 -9.23
C ALA A 41 9.60 2.31 -9.97
N SER A 42 8.45 2.36 -9.32
CA SER A 42 7.15 2.01 -9.92
C SER A 42 6.59 3.07 -10.89
N GLY A 43 7.18 4.26 -10.92
CA GLY A 43 6.62 5.40 -11.64
C GLY A 43 5.42 6.05 -10.93
N ALA A 44 5.14 5.72 -9.68
CA ALA A 44 4.13 6.40 -8.88
C ALA A 44 4.45 7.90 -8.78
N ARG A 45 3.42 8.74 -8.80
CA ARG A 45 3.63 10.18 -8.71
C ARG A 45 4.03 10.56 -7.29
N VAL A 46 5.33 10.84 -7.12
CA VAL A 46 5.91 11.40 -5.90
C VAL A 46 6.00 12.91 -6.06
N THR A 47 5.27 13.67 -5.25
CA THR A 47 5.16 15.13 -5.37
C THR A 47 6.12 15.90 -4.48
N GLY A 48 6.69 15.23 -3.46
CA GLY A 48 7.68 15.82 -2.55
C GLY A 48 8.42 14.77 -1.75
N LEU A 49 9.65 15.07 -1.39
CA LEU A 49 10.49 14.25 -0.51
C LEU A 49 11.09 15.11 0.59
N PHE A 50 10.72 14.82 1.83
CA PHE A 50 11.38 15.40 3.00
C PHE A 50 12.51 14.47 3.45
N VAL A 51 13.71 15.07 3.71
CA VAL A 51 14.88 14.29 4.09
C VAL A 51 15.65 15.02 5.19
N THR A 52 16.17 14.28 6.18
CA THR A 52 17.11 14.85 7.15
C THR A 52 18.52 14.90 6.57
N GLY A 53 19.37 15.82 7.06
CA GLY A 53 20.76 15.93 6.62
C GLY A 53 21.53 14.59 6.68
N PRO A 54 21.52 13.88 7.82
CA PRO A 54 22.14 12.55 7.93
C PRO A 54 21.58 11.50 6.97
N ALA A 55 20.25 11.48 6.78
CA ALA A 55 19.61 10.55 5.84
C ALA A 55 19.92 10.90 4.39
N SER A 56 19.99 12.18 4.03
CA SER A 56 20.40 12.62 2.70
C SER A 56 21.81 12.17 2.33
N ALA A 57 22.73 12.18 3.29
CA ALA A 57 24.09 11.67 3.08
C ALA A 57 24.10 10.14 2.95
N ARG A 58 23.39 9.42 3.83
CA ARG A 58 23.33 7.96 3.85
C ARG A 58 22.67 7.38 2.59
N HIS A 59 21.64 8.03 2.08
CA HIS A 59 20.83 7.60 0.93
C HIS A 59 21.00 8.54 -0.27
N ALA A 60 22.20 9.05 -0.50
CA ALA A 60 22.48 10.09 -1.50
C ALA A 60 22.04 9.69 -2.92
N ALA A 61 22.20 8.43 -3.29
CA ALA A 61 21.77 7.92 -4.60
C ALA A 61 20.24 8.01 -4.76
N LEU A 62 19.47 7.60 -3.74
CA LEU A 62 18.01 7.64 -3.75
C LEU A 62 17.49 9.09 -3.80
N VAL A 63 18.08 9.97 -2.99
CA VAL A 63 17.72 11.40 -2.96
C VAL A 63 18.02 12.08 -4.29
N ARG A 64 19.12 11.71 -4.94
CA ARG A 64 19.46 12.20 -6.28
C ARG A 64 18.47 11.68 -7.31
N ALA A 65 18.16 10.39 -7.31
CA ALA A 65 17.18 9.80 -8.22
C ALA A 65 15.80 10.49 -8.09
N ALA A 66 15.37 10.83 -6.87
CA ALA A 66 14.16 11.60 -6.66
C ALA A 66 14.23 12.99 -7.31
N ALA A 67 15.33 13.71 -7.11
CA ALA A 67 15.54 15.03 -7.71
C ALA A 67 15.59 14.97 -9.23
N ASP A 68 16.28 13.99 -9.80
CA ASP A 68 16.40 13.77 -11.25
C ASP A 68 15.03 13.43 -11.87
N ALA A 69 14.15 12.77 -11.11
CA ALA A 69 12.75 12.50 -11.48
C ALA A 69 11.83 13.75 -11.30
N GLY A 70 12.36 14.89 -10.91
CA GLY A 70 11.60 16.13 -10.74
C GLY A 70 10.84 16.23 -9.42
N VAL A 71 11.13 15.37 -8.45
CA VAL A 71 10.53 15.43 -7.10
C VAL A 71 11.08 16.63 -6.35
N ASP A 72 10.20 17.39 -5.71
CA ASP A 72 10.59 18.51 -4.85
C ASP A 72 11.25 18.00 -3.55
N VAL A 73 12.58 17.95 -3.54
CA VAL A 73 13.38 17.48 -2.39
C VAL A 73 13.64 18.62 -1.42
N GLN A 74 13.27 18.44 -0.16
CA GLN A 74 13.40 19.46 0.89
C GLN A 74 14.08 18.91 2.14
N VAL A 75 15.04 19.65 2.69
CA VAL A 75 15.73 19.28 3.91
C VAL A 75 14.93 19.72 5.15
N VAL A 76 14.86 18.85 6.14
CA VAL A 76 14.20 19.11 7.42
C VAL A 76 15.11 18.73 8.60
N SER A 77 14.86 19.31 9.77
CA SER A 77 15.50 18.87 11.01
C SER A 77 14.95 17.51 11.48
N GLY A 78 15.66 16.83 12.39
CA GLY A 78 15.17 15.59 12.99
C GLY A 78 13.87 15.79 13.77
N GLU A 79 13.69 16.92 14.42
CA GLU A 79 12.45 17.30 15.13
C GLU A 79 11.26 17.39 14.18
N VAL A 80 11.43 18.14 13.08
CA VAL A 80 10.38 18.26 12.04
C VAL A 80 10.07 16.91 11.40
N MET A 81 11.07 16.07 11.15
CA MET A 81 10.88 14.72 10.65
C MET A 81 10.04 13.87 11.63
N SER A 82 10.33 13.95 12.93
CA SER A 82 9.57 13.25 13.97
C SER A 82 8.10 13.71 14.07
N GLU A 83 7.83 14.97 13.76
CA GLU A 83 6.45 15.50 13.70
C GLU A 83 5.69 15.08 12.44
N LEU A 84 6.40 14.85 11.33
CA LEU A 84 5.81 14.40 10.07
C LEU A 84 5.58 12.89 10.05
N ALA A 85 6.51 12.14 10.62
CA ALA A 85 6.50 10.68 10.65
C ALA A 85 5.40 10.15 11.59
N GLN A 86 4.95 8.93 11.30
CA GLN A 86 3.98 8.21 12.13
C GLN A 86 4.67 7.06 12.91
N THR A 87 6.00 7.11 13.00
CA THR A 87 6.83 6.17 13.76
C THR A 87 7.59 6.90 14.87
N ILE A 88 7.93 6.14 15.93
CA ILE A 88 8.71 6.67 17.06
C ILE A 88 10.15 6.98 16.63
N THR A 89 10.71 6.18 15.72
CA THR A 89 12.08 6.30 15.22
C THR A 89 12.10 6.42 13.70
N PRO A 90 11.83 7.63 13.15
CA PRO A 90 11.82 7.80 11.69
C PRO A 90 13.21 7.62 11.09
N GLN A 91 13.27 7.01 9.91
CA GLN A 91 14.53 6.75 9.19
C GLN A 91 15.04 7.96 8.42
N GLY A 92 14.36 9.10 8.53
CA GLY A 92 14.79 10.39 8.00
C GLY A 92 14.46 10.62 6.51
N LEU A 93 13.63 9.76 5.89
CA LEU A 93 13.03 9.99 4.56
C LEU A 93 11.53 9.82 4.65
N LEU A 94 10.80 10.75 4.01
CA LEU A 94 9.34 10.71 3.95
C LEU A 94 8.88 11.34 2.64
N ALA A 95 8.24 10.54 1.79
CA ALA A 95 7.70 10.98 0.51
C ALA A 95 6.21 11.30 0.62
N VAL A 96 5.77 12.27 -0.16
CA VAL A 96 4.35 12.55 -0.45
C VAL A 96 4.04 11.94 -1.80
N CYS A 97 3.17 10.95 -1.81
CA CYS A 97 2.76 10.21 -3.00
C CYS A 97 1.27 10.43 -3.30
N ASP A 98 0.91 10.52 -4.56
CA ASP A 98 -0.50 10.43 -4.96
C ASP A 98 -1.02 9.00 -4.74
N TYR A 99 -2.34 8.84 -4.60
CA TYR A 99 -2.97 7.53 -4.50
C TYR A 99 -2.67 6.69 -5.75
N VAL A 100 -2.45 5.39 -5.54
CA VAL A 100 -2.09 4.43 -6.60
C VAL A 100 -3.18 3.38 -6.83
N ASP A 101 -4.34 3.50 -6.15
CA ASP A 101 -5.45 2.58 -6.32
C ASP A 101 -6.06 2.67 -7.72
N VAL A 102 -6.50 1.51 -8.22
CA VAL A 102 -7.10 1.34 -9.54
C VAL A 102 -8.57 0.91 -9.42
N PRO A 103 -9.38 1.12 -10.46
CA PRO A 103 -10.74 0.59 -10.53
C PRO A 103 -10.77 -0.94 -10.46
N LEU A 104 -11.87 -1.51 -9.92
CA LEU A 104 -12.05 -2.96 -9.74
C LEU A 104 -11.82 -3.76 -11.04
N GLY A 105 -12.23 -3.25 -12.17
CA GLY A 105 -12.03 -3.90 -13.48
C GLY A 105 -10.58 -4.06 -13.92
N HIS A 106 -9.61 -3.42 -13.25
CA HIS A 106 -8.19 -3.67 -13.49
C HIS A 106 -7.72 -4.99 -12.88
N VAL A 107 -8.39 -5.46 -11.83
CA VAL A 107 -8.12 -6.71 -11.13
C VAL A 107 -9.12 -7.80 -11.53
N ALA A 108 -10.41 -7.47 -11.56
CA ALA A 108 -11.48 -8.39 -11.96
C ALA A 108 -11.64 -8.39 -13.50
N LYS A 109 -10.75 -9.08 -14.21
CA LYS A 109 -10.74 -9.18 -15.68
C LYS A 109 -10.34 -10.58 -16.14
N ALA A 110 -10.61 -10.87 -17.39
CA ALA A 110 -10.20 -12.13 -18.02
C ALA A 110 -8.66 -12.32 -17.92
N GLY A 111 -8.23 -13.51 -17.58
CA GLY A 111 -6.81 -13.86 -17.40
C GLY A 111 -6.27 -13.65 -16.00
N THR A 112 -7.00 -12.98 -15.10
CA THR A 112 -6.62 -12.88 -13.68
C THR A 112 -6.66 -14.27 -13.04
N ARG A 113 -5.64 -14.63 -12.28
CA ARG A 113 -5.46 -15.95 -11.69
C ARG A 113 -5.43 -15.97 -10.17
N LEU A 114 -4.83 -14.95 -9.54
CA LEU A 114 -4.66 -14.91 -8.10
C LEU A 114 -4.95 -13.51 -7.57
N VAL A 115 -5.90 -13.41 -6.65
CA VAL A 115 -6.30 -12.14 -6.01
C VAL A 115 -6.40 -12.33 -4.50
N ALA A 116 -5.93 -11.36 -3.73
CA ALA A 116 -6.25 -11.27 -2.30
C ALA A 116 -7.42 -10.29 -2.10
N LEU A 117 -8.52 -10.75 -1.50
CA LEU A 117 -9.72 -9.96 -1.18
C LEU A 117 -9.80 -9.78 0.34
N LEU A 118 -9.59 -8.55 0.82
CA LEU A 118 -9.64 -8.22 2.23
C LEU A 118 -11.05 -7.74 2.60
N ALA A 119 -11.78 -8.60 3.32
CA ALA A 119 -13.15 -8.36 3.75
C ALA A 119 -13.17 -8.02 5.24
N ASN A 120 -13.38 -6.76 5.60
CA ASN A 120 -13.46 -6.30 6.99
C ASN A 120 -12.16 -6.52 7.80
N VAL A 121 -11.00 -6.50 7.16
CA VAL A 121 -9.70 -6.54 7.86
C VAL A 121 -9.47 -5.20 8.55
N ARG A 122 -9.41 -5.19 9.88
CA ARG A 122 -9.37 -3.96 10.69
C ARG A 122 -7.96 -3.54 11.10
N ASP A 123 -7.04 -4.50 11.33
CA ASP A 123 -5.66 -4.15 11.66
C ASP A 123 -4.87 -3.76 10.41
N PRO A 124 -4.30 -2.54 10.38
CA PRO A 124 -3.52 -2.08 9.22
C PRO A 124 -2.19 -2.83 9.04
N GLY A 125 -1.67 -3.46 10.08
CA GLY A 125 -0.49 -4.33 10.00
C GLY A 125 -0.81 -5.61 9.24
N ASN A 126 -1.93 -6.27 9.58
CA ASN A 126 -2.40 -7.48 8.88
C ASN A 126 -2.70 -7.17 7.42
N ALA A 127 -3.37 -6.06 7.15
CA ALA A 127 -3.67 -5.64 5.79
C ALA A 127 -2.39 -5.41 4.96
N GLY A 128 -1.39 -4.74 5.51
CA GLY A 128 -0.09 -4.56 4.85
C GLY A 128 0.68 -5.87 4.67
N THR A 129 0.57 -6.80 5.63
CA THR A 129 1.17 -8.14 5.53
C THR A 129 0.53 -8.96 4.42
N VAL A 130 -0.81 -8.94 4.29
CA VAL A 130 -1.50 -9.62 3.19
C VAL A 130 -1.07 -9.04 1.85
N LEU A 131 -0.98 -7.71 1.73
CA LEU A 131 -0.52 -7.05 0.51
C LEU A 131 0.91 -7.50 0.13
N ARG A 132 1.83 -7.52 1.09
CA ARG A 132 3.21 -8.00 0.88
C ARG A 132 3.26 -9.47 0.52
N THR A 133 2.45 -10.31 1.15
CA THR A 133 2.39 -11.74 0.84
C THR A 133 1.80 -12.00 -0.54
N ALA A 134 0.78 -11.24 -0.94
CA ALA A 134 0.19 -11.31 -2.27
C ALA A 134 1.21 -10.96 -3.36
N ASP A 135 1.99 -9.90 -3.15
CA ASP A 135 3.09 -9.49 -4.03
C ASP A 135 4.13 -10.61 -4.17
N ALA A 136 4.62 -11.14 -3.06
CA ALA A 136 5.59 -12.24 -3.05
C ALA A 136 5.05 -13.54 -3.70
N ALA A 137 3.74 -13.76 -3.65
CA ALA A 137 3.07 -14.90 -4.29
C ALA A 137 2.77 -14.67 -5.78
N GLY A 138 3.09 -13.51 -6.35
CA GLY A 138 2.81 -13.16 -7.73
C GLY A 138 1.31 -12.98 -8.01
N ALA A 139 0.55 -12.43 -7.05
CA ALA A 139 -0.85 -12.14 -7.26
C ALA A 139 -1.07 -11.06 -8.33
N ASP A 140 -2.18 -11.13 -9.05
CA ASP A 140 -2.56 -10.16 -10.08
C ASP A 140 -3.16 -8.88 -9.49
N GLY A 141 -3.48 -8.89 -8.20
CA GLY A 141 -3.96 -7.71 -7.49
C GLY A 141 -4.52 -7.99 -6.10
N VAL A 142 -4.83 -6.91 -5.41
CA VAL A 142 -5.41 -6.94 -4.06
C VAL A 142 -6.64 -6.03 -4.01
N VAL A 143 -7.72 -6.50 -3.41
CA VAL A 143 -8.96 -5.74 -3.25
C VAL A 143 -9.23 -5.49 -1.78
N PHE A 144 -9.28 -4.22 -1.38
CA PHE A 144 -9.70 -3.76 -0.06
C PHE A 144 -11.17 -3.38 -0.10
N THR A 145 -12.01 -4.04 0.69
CA THR A 145 -13.42 -3.63 0.80
C THR A 145 -13.57 -2.33 1.61
N ASP A 146 -14.72 -1.70 1.47
CA ASP A 146 -15.08 -0.44 2.18
C ASP A 146 -15.11 -0.60 3.70
N ALA A 147 -15.40 -1.81 4.21
CA ALA A 147 -15.38 -2.15 5.63
C ALA A 147 -13.98 -2.47 6.17
N SER A 148 -12.97 -2.57 5.31
CA SER A 148 -11.58 -2.82 5.72
C SER A 148 -10.86 -1.52 6.10
N VAL A 149 -9.70 -1.67 6.75
CA VAL A 149 -8.81 -0.55 7.05
C VAL A 149 -8.44 0.20 5.77
N VAL A 150 -8.25 1.51 5.91
CA VAL A 150 -7.84 2.34 4.77
C VAL A 150 -6.44 1.95 4.31
N LEU A 151 -6.30 1.55 3.05
CA LEU A 151 -5.05 1.19 2.37
C LEU A 151 -3.91 2.18 2.70
N TYR A 152 -4.19 3.47 2.61
CA TYR A 152 -3.21 4.55 2.84
C TYR A 152 -3.03 4.95 4.32
N ASN A 153 -3.41 4.07 5.27
CA ASN A 153 -3.00 4.21 6.66
C ASN A 153 -1.48 4.00 6.76
N GLY A 154 -0.77 4.88 7.44
CA GLY A 154 0.70 4.82 7.50
C GLY A 154 1.25 3.50 8.06
N LYS A 155 0.54 2.82 8.98
CA LYS A 155 0.92 1.48 9.45
C LYS A 155 0.76 0.44 8.34
N CYS A 156 -0.30 0.51 7.52
CA CYS A 156 -0.52 -0.38 6.38
C CYS A 156 0.56 -0.17 5.30
N VAL A 157 0.83 1.07 4.93
CA VAL A 157 1.87 1.43 3.96
C VAL A 157 3.24 0.91 4.40
N ARG A 158 3.63 1.10 5.65
CA ARG A 158 4.90 0.56 6.17
C ARG A 158 4.94 -0.97 6.19
N ALA A 159 3.86 -1.62 6.62
CA ALA A 159 3.80 -3.08 6.70
C ALA A 159 3.82 -3.74 5.32
N SER A 160 3.41 -3.03 4.26
CA SER A 160 3.51 -3.51 2.88
C SER A 160 4.95 -3.51 2.33
N VAL A 161 5.88 -2.82 2.98
CA VAL A 161 7.33 -2.76 2.63
C VAL A 161 7.56 -2.42 1.14
N GLY A 162 6.70 -1.55 0.55
CA GLY A 162 6.78 -1.15 -0.84
C GLY A 162 5.87 -1.92 -1.80
N SER A 163 5.35 -3.09 -1.44
CA SER A 163 4.45 -3.89 -2.30
C SER A 163 3.18 -3.15 -2.74
N LEU A 164 2.78 -2.10 -2.02
CA LEU A 164 1.73 -1.17 -2.43
C LEU A 164 1.96 -0.58 -3.84
N PHE A 165 3.21 -0.46 -4.26
CA PHE A 165 3.59 0.13 -5.53
C PHE A 165 3.81 -0.90 -6.65
N HIS A 166 3.77 -2.21 -6.34
CA HIS A 166 4.02 -3.28 -7.30
C HIS A 166 2.74 -3.86 -7.89
N LEU A 167 1.70 -3.98 -7.07
CA LEU A 167 0.46 -4.63 -7.44
C LEU A 167 -0.66 -3.62 -7.76
N PRO A 168 -1.55 -3.92 -8.70
CA PRO A 168 -2.83 -3.25 -8.78
C PRO A 168 -3.61 -3.43 -7.48
N VAL A 169 -3.95 -2.33 -6.81
CA VAL A 169 -4.72 -2.35 -5.57
C VAL A 169 -6.02 -1.60 -5.75
N VAL A 170 -7.14 -2.25 -5.43
CA VAL A 170 -8.48 -1.66 -5.41
C VAL A 170 -8.83 -1.26 -3.99
N ALA A 171 -9.39 -0.08 -3.77
CA ALA A 171 -9.74 0.39 -2.45
C ALA A 171 -11.21 0.84 -2.36
N GLY A 172 -11.89 0.44 -1.28
CA GLY A 172 -13.22 0.95 -0.94
C GLY A 172 -14.38 0.34 -1.72
N THR A 173 -14.20 -0.84 -2.32
CA THR A 173 -15.27 -1.57 -3.02
C THR A 173 -16.15 -2.32 -2.03
N ARG A 174 -17.47 -2.38 -2.27
CA ARG A 174 -18.38 -3.19 -1.46
C ARG A 174 -18.09 -4.68 -1.66
N LEU A 175 -18.12 -5.47 -0.58
CA LEU A 175 -17.81 -6.90 -0.65
C LEU A 175 -18.67 -7.68 -1.68
N PRO A 176 -20.01 -7.53 -1.74
CA PRO A 176 -20.81 -8.23 -2.73
C PRO A 176 -20.44 -7.88 -4.18
N GLU A 177 -20.11 -6.61 -4.43
CA GLU A 177 -19.69 -6.13 -5.74
C GLU A 177 -18.34 -6.74 -6.16
N ALA A 178 -17.35 -6.74 -5.24
CA ALA A 178 -16.06 -7.36 -5.49
C ALA A 178 -16.18 -8.86 -5.78
N VAL A 179 -17.00 -9.59 -4.99
CA VAL A 179 -17.24 -11.03 -5.15
C VAL A 179 -17.91 -11.32 -6.50
N SER A 180 -18.93 -10.53 -6.90
CA SER A 180 -19.60 -10.72 -8.20
C SER A 180 -18.61 -10.51 -9.35
N ALA A 181 -17.91 -9.40 -9.37
CA ALA A 181 -16.97 -9.08 -10.44
C ALA A 181 -15.83 -10.12 -10.57
N LEU A 182 -15.29 -10.59 -9.44
CA LEU A 182 -14.24 -11.63 -9.45
C LEU A 182 -14.77 -12.98 -9.96
N LYS A 183 -16.00 -13.36 -9.59
CA LYS A 183 -16.66 -14.57 -10.14
C LYS A 183 -16.94 -14.45 -11.63
N GLU A 184 -17.42 -13.29 -12.09
CA GLU A 184 -17.64 -13.01 -13.52
C GLU A 184 -16.33 -13.05 -14.32
N ALA A 185 -15.21 -12.65 -13.70
CA ALA A 185 -13.86 -12.78 -14.27
C ALA A 185 -13.33 -14.24 -14.27
N GLY A 186 -14.08 -15.21 -13.72
CA GLY A 186 -13.73 -16.63 -13.71
C GLY A 186 -12.97 -17.11 -12.48
N LEU A 187 -12.85 -16.29 -11.42
CA LEU A 187 -12.16 -16.70 -10.19
C LEU A 187 -13.12 -17.42 -9.23
N ARG A 188 -12.61 -18.44 -8.56
CA ARG A 188 -13.25 -19.02 -7.38
C ARG A 188 -12.97 -18.13 -6.16
N ILE A 189 -13.93 -18.02 -5.27
CA ILE A 189 -13.73 -17.33 -3.99
C ILE A 189 -13.49 -18.38 -2.91
N VAL A 190 -12.32 -18.33 -2.28
CA VAL A 190 -11.94 -19.24 -1.19
C VAL A 190 -11.70 -18.39 0.07
N ALA A 191 -12.51 -18.64 1.11
CA ALA A 191 -12.36 -17.92 2.39
C ALA A 191 -11.35 -18.63 3.28
N ALA A 192 -10.41 -17.89 3.82
CA ALA A 192 -9.49 -18.36 4.86
C ALA A 192 -10.20 -18.27 6.23
N ASP A 193 -10.59 -19.42 6.79
CA ASP A 193 -11.21 -19.53 8.11
C ASP A 193 -10.53 -20.64 8.91
N GLY A 194 -9.95 -20.30 10.06
CA GLY A 194 -9.29 -21.27 10.95
C GLY A 194 -10.23 -22.31 11.57
N ARG A 195 -11.55 -22.17 11.39
CA ARG A 195 -12.57 -23.13 11.84
C ARG A 195 -13.14 -23.96 10.69
N ALA A 196 -12.58 -23.84 9.51
CA ALA A 196 -13.03 -24.62 8.36
C ALA A 196 -12.79 -26.13 8.61
N GLY A 197 -13.72 -26.97 8.13
CA GLY A 197 -13.60 -28.44 8.22
C GLY A 197 -12.62 -29.05 7.23
N VAL A 198 -11.97 -28.22 6.37
CA VAL A 198 -11.02 -28.63 5.34
C VAL A 198 -9.72 -27.84 5.48
N THR A 199 -8.60 -28.45 5.12
CA THR A 199 -7.27 -27.85 5.18
C THR A 199 -6.65 -27.71 3.80
N LEU A 200 -5.60 -26.90 3.67
CA LEU A 200 -4.85 -26.74 2.43
C LEU A 200 -4.15 -28.03 1.96
N ASP A 201 -3.96 -28.98 2.88
CA ASP A 201 -3.33 -30.27 2.58
C ASP A 201 -4.29 -31.31 1.98
N ASP A 202 -5.60 -31.06 2.07
CA ASP A 202 -6.62 -31.94 1.47
C ASP A 202 -6.47 -31.99 -0.05
N PRO A 203 -6.39 -33.20 -0.67
CA PRO A 203 -6.16 -33.34 -2.11
C PRO A 203 -7.19 -32.62 -2.98
N GLU A 204 -8.47 -32.62 -2.56
CA GLU A 204 -9.55 -31.94 -3.28
C GLU A 204 -9.36 -30.41 -3.25
N ILE A 205 -8.90 -29.86 -2.13
CA ILE A 205 -8.59 -28.43 -2.00
C ILE A 205 -7.40 -28.06 -2.87
N ARG A 206 -6.32 -28.86 -2.85
CA ARG A 206 -5.15 -28.66 -3.72
C ARG A 206 -5.55 -28.64 -5.20
N ALA A 207 -6.37 -29.59 -5.64
CA ALA A 207 -6.87 -29.61 -7.01
C ALA A 207 -7.72 -28.37 -7.33
N ALA A 208 -8.57 -27.94 -6.41
CA ALA A 208 -9.38 -26.74 -6.58
C ALA A 208 -8.55 -25.44 -6.69
N LEU A 209 -7.45 -25.36 -5.95
CA LEU A 209 -6.56 -24.19 -5.93
C LEU A 209 -5.68 -24.05 -7.20
N ALA A 210 -5.63 -25.06 -8.06
CA ALA A 210 -5.00 -24.95 -9.37
C ALA A 210 -5.76 -24.02 -10.34
N ALA A 211 -7.05 -23.81 -10.08
CA ALA A 211 -7.89 -22.88 -10.84
C ALA A 211 -7.67 -21.41 -10.39
N PRO A 212 -8.04 -20.42 -11.22
CA PRO A 212 -8.04 -19.02 -10.83
C PRO A 212 -8.82 -18.80 -9.52
N THR A 213 -8.16 -18.17 -8.54
CA THR A 213 -8.68 -18.09 -7.16
C THR A 213 -8.52 -16.69 -6.58
N ALA A 214 -9.56 -16.20 -5.93
CA ALA A 214 -9.51 -15.04 -5.05
C ALA A 214 -9.60 -15.51 -3.58
N TRP A 215 -8.54 -15.27 -2.82
CA TRP A 215 -8.48 -15.55 -1.40
C TRP A 215 -9.15 -14.46 -0.59
N LEU A 216 -10.22 -14.80 0.10
CA LEU A 216 -10.93 -13.89 0.97
C LEU A 216 -10.38 -14.01 2.40
N PHE A 217 -9.83 -12.91 2.89
CA PHE A 217 -9.34 -12.76 4.26
C PHE A 217 -10.32 -11.91 5.06
N GLY A 218 -10.84 -12.45 6.14
CA GLY A 218 -11.74 -11.77 7.07
C GLY A 218 -11.01 -11.12 8.23
N ASN A 219 -11.81 -10.65 9.21
CA ASN A 219 -11.32 -10.19 10.50
C ASN A 219 -11.21 -11.39 11.44
N GLU A 220 -10.14 -11.42 12.25
CA GLU A 220 -10.01 -12.29 13.40
C GLU A 220 -10.98 -11.79 14.48
N ALA A 221 -12.15 -12.39 14.60
CA ALA A 221 -13.14 -12.08 15.62
C ALA A 221 -12.98 -12.97 16.86
#